data_7c8e6396c199a4b5451494e7aeae1d52
#
_entry.id   7c8e6396c199a4b5451494e7aeae1d52
#
_cell.length_a   1.000
_cell.length_b   1.000
_cell.length_c   1.000
_cell.angle_alpha   90.00
_cell.angle_beta   90.00
_cell.angle_gamma   90.00
#
_symmetry.space_group_name_H-M   'P 1'
#
loop_
_entity.id
_entity.type
_entity.pdbx_description
1 polymer ?
#
loop_
_entity_poly.entity_id
_entity_poly.type
_entity_poly.pdbx_seq_one_letter_code
_entity_poly.pdbx_strand_id
1 'polypeptide(L)'
;MSGRDGSGVKMAYWAGAHLETTPVPGMNMKGLSVPGKMSVLPQAVWVDENCKRYCNEFWPTAEQRGYQNIFQTRKTKFAICDDNFTEYRQYTLPQHAGFDATESNVQALRDSLDEAYAKFQGTWEEPEQQEQGPMGGPMTAAEFIADDTLEGLADQLGFEGAAKEAFLAQIEEYNQYCEDGADQQFGRDAQVLFPVKQAPFYAVKFEPLLGEPLVTMGGILTDGEQNAVDKNYEPIPGLYVSGNDCGRRFGIEYV
;
A
#
# COMPACT_ATOMS: atom_id res chain seq x y z
N MET A 1 10.32 -20.60 5.99
CA MET A 1 11.67 -20.00 6.22
C MET A 1 12.35 -20.80 7.31
N SER A 2 13.27 -21.70 6.98
CA SER A 2 14.00 -22.45 8.00
C SER A 2 15.09 -21.56 8.61
N GLY A 3 15.28 -21.60 9.92
CA GLY A 3 16.34 -20.89 10.63
C GLY A 3 16.00 -19.51 11.19
N ARG A 4 14.74 -19.06 11.06
CA ARG A 4 14.25 -17.79 11.67
C ARG A 4 13.20 -18.10 12.74
N ASP A 5 13.63 -18.74 13.82
CA ASP A 5 12.76 -19.22 14.89
C ASP A 5 12.74 -18.32 16.14
N GLY A 6 13.43 -17.19 16.08
CA GLY A 6 13.55 -16.23 17.18
C GLY A 6 14.45 -16.71 18.32
N SER A 7 15.32 -17.69 18.09
CA SER A 7 16.21 -18.22 19.14
C SER A 7 17.15 -17.16 19.70
N GLY A 8 17.71 -16.24 18.86
CA GLY A 8 18.55 -15.14 19.29
C GLY A 8 17.82 -14.21 20.26
N VAL A 9 16.62 -13.79 19.90
CA VAL A 9 15.74 -12.96 20.75
C VAL A 9 15.42 -13.66 22.07
N LYS A 10 15.08 -14.97 22.03
CA LYS A 10 14.80 -15.76 23.24
C LYS A 10 16.01 -15.86 24.15
N MET A 11 17.19 -16.13 23.62
CA MET A 11 18.43 -16.20 24.41
C MET A 11 18.73 -14.87 25.11
N ALA A 12 18.66 -13.77 24.39
CA ALA A 12 18.86 -12.44 24.96
C ALA A 12 17.82 -12.12 26.05
N TYR A 13 16.53 -12.43 25.79
CA TYR A 13 15.47 -12.25 26.76
C TYR A 13 15.70 -13.07 28.05
N TRP A 14 16.11 -14.33 27.94
CA TRP A 14 16.43 -15.17 29.09
C TRP A 14 17.67 -14.67 29.87
N ALA A 15 18.58 -13.96 29.19
CA ALA A 15 19.71 -13.30 29.83
C ALA A 15 19.33 -11.95 30.49
N GLY A 16 18.05 -11.58 30.47
CA GLY A 16 17.54 -10.37 31.12
C GLY A 16 17.33 -9.16 30.21
N ALA A 17 17.55 -9.32 28.91
CA ALA A 17 17.33 -8.25 27.95
C ALA A 17 15.85 -7.85 27.82
N HIS A 18 15.60 -6.59 27.60
CA HIS A 18 14.26 -6.03 27.42
C HIS A 18 13.85 -6.06 25.95
N LEU A 19 12.63 -6.51 25.70
CA LEU A 19 12.01 -6.49 24.39
C LEU A 19 11.40 -5.12 24.10
N GLU A 20 11.38 -4.76 22.83
CA GLU A 20 10.57 -3.63 22.40
C GLU A 20 9.09 -3.86 22.70
N THR A 21 8.48 -2.90 23.38
CA THR A 21 7.08 -2.98 23.83
C THR A 21 6.11 -2.29 22.89
N THR A 22 6.61 -1.55 21.91
CA THR A 22 5.77 -0.89 20.91
C THR A 22 5.16 -1.94 19.98
N PRO A 23 3.87 -1.85 19.64
CA PRO A 23 3.31 -2.69 18.61
C PRO A 23 4.07 -2.47 17.29
N VAL A 24 4.79 -3.49 16.84
CA VAL A 24 5.52 -3.43 15.58
C VAL A 24 4.84 -4.33 14.57
N PRO A 25 4.46 -3.80 13.40
CA PRO A 25 3.88 -4.61 12.35
C PRO A 25 4.94 -5.54 11.75
N GLY A 26 4.48 -6.63 11.13
CA GLY A 26 5.34 -7.42 10.27
C GLY A 26 5.68 -6.66 8.98
N MET A 27 6.92 -6.71 8.55
CA MET A 27 7.30 -6.23 7.23
C MET A 27 6.58 -7.03 6.14
N ASN A 28 6.24 -6.42 5.04
CA ASN A 28 5.61 -7.04 3.87
C ASN A 28 4.08 -7.19 3.95
N MET A 29 3.43 -6.40 4.77
CA MET A 29 1.96 -6.30 4.78
C MET A 29 1.47 -5.27 3.76
N LYS A 30 1.81 -5.48 2.49
CA LYS A 30 1.42 -4.59 1.39
C LYS A 30 0.00 -4.93 0.95
N GLY A 31 -0.89 -3.98 1.02
CA GLY A 31 -2.30 -4.22 0.75
C GLY A 31 -2.67 -4.33 -0.72
N LEU A 32 -1.81 -3.91 -1.66
CA LEU A 32 -2.18 -3.80 -3.06
C LEU A 32 -0.98 -4.06 -3.98
N SER A 33 -1.16 -4.99 -4.91
CA SER A 33 -0.26 -5.19 -6.05
C SER A 33 -0.95 -4.73 -7.33
N VAL A 34 -0.21 -4.06 -8.20
CA VAL A 34 -0.64 -3.80 -9.58
C VAL A 34 0.13 -4.68 -10.56
N PRO A 35 -0.38 -4.87 -11.80
CA PRO A 35 0.26 -5.70 -12.81
C PRO A 35 1.75 -5.44 -12.94
N GLY A 36 2.53 -6.52 -12.93
CA GLY A 36 3.97 -6.50 -13.13
C GLY A 36 4.83 -6.06 -11.96
N LYS A 37 4.25 -5.49 -10.86
CA LYS A 37 5.03 -5.11 -9.68
C LYS A 37 4.20 -5.05 -8.40
N MET A 38 4.84 -5.35 -7.28
CA MET A 38 4.28 -5.09 -5.96
C MET A 38 4.33 -3.57 -5.71
N SER A 39 3.33 -2.85 -6.19
CA SER A 39 3.24 -1.42 -5.92
C SER A 39 1.83 -1.03 -5.53
N VAL A 40 1.76 -0.14 -4.60
CA VAL A 40 0.55 0.59 -4.27
C VAL A 40 0.31 1.68 -5.31
N LEU A 41 -0.92 2.12 -5.46
CA LEU A 41 -1.33 3.17 -6.39
C LEU A 41 -1.36 4.54 -5.67
N PRO A 42 -0.22 5.21 -5.46
CA PRO A 42 -0.15 6.41 -4.62
C PRO A 42 -0.87 7.62 -5.23
N GLN A 43 -1.06 7.63 -6.54
CA GLN A 43 -1.76 8.71 -7.23
C GLN A 43 -3.28 8.55 -7.17
N ALA A 44 -3.78 7.35 -6.85
CA ALA A 44 -5.20 7.08 -6.68
C ALA A 44 -5.74 7.67 -5.38
N VAL A 45 -7.04 7.78 -5.28
CA VAL A 45 -7.76 8.08 -4.03
C VAL A 45 -8.16 6.77 -3.38
N TRP A 46 -7.80 6.57 -2.12
CA TRP A 46 -8.14 5.34 -1.40
C TRP A 46 -9.32 5.55 -0.46
N VAL A 47 -10.33 4.74 -0.62
CA VAL A 47 -11.50 4.74 0.25
C VAL A 47 -11.71 3.38 0.92
N ASP A 48 -12.26 3.42 2.11
CA ASP A 48 -12.63 2.23 2.88
C ASP A 48 -14.03 1.72 2.49
N GLU A 49 -14.49 0.70 3.18
CA GLU A 49 -15.83 0.11 3.00
C GLU A 49 -17.00 1.06 3.34
N ASN A 50 -16.71 2.20 3.95
CA ASN A 50 -17.68 3.26 4.24
C ASN A 50 -17.59 4.42 3.23
N CYS A 51 -16.86 4.22 2.13
CA CYS A 51 -16.62 5.22 1.09
C CYS A 51 -15.90 6.48 1.59
N LYS A 52 -15.04 6.35 2.61
CA LYS A 52 -14.26 7.44 3.18
C LYS A 52 -12.79 7.25 2.93
N ARG A 53 -12.10 8.31 2.55
CA ARG A 53 -10.64 8.34 2.59
C ARG A 53 -10.18 8.07 4.02
N TYR A 54 -9.06 7.40 4.19
CA TYR A 54 -8.56 6.99 5.49
C TYR A 54 -7.07 7.27 5.70
N CYS A 55 -6.37 7.79 4.69
CA CYS A 55 -4.94 8.09 4.79
C CYS A 55 -4.47 9.10 3.73
N ASN A 56 -3.22 9.56 3.87
CA ASN A 56 -2.48 10.20 2.80
C ASN A 56 -1.92 9.12 1.86
N GLU A 57 -2.48 8.97 0.69
CA GLU A 57 -2.12 7.93 -0.29
C GLU A 57 -0.73 8.13 -0.87
N PHE A 58 -0.22 9.38 -0.84
CA PHE A 58 1.08 9.74 -1.36
C PHE A 58 2.15 9.83 -0.27
N TRP A 59 2.06 8.99 0.75
CA TRP A 59 3.11 8.90 1.77
C TRP A 59 4.46 8.49 1.14
N PRO A 60 5.61 8.92 1.71
CA PRO A 60 6.90 8.83 1.03
C PRO A 60 7.29 7.44 0.54
N THR A 61 7.00 6.39 1.30
CA THR A 61 7.38 5.03 0.89
C THR A 61 6.21 4.11 0.62
N ALA A 62 6.42 3.09 -0.21
CA ALA A 62 5.41 2.08 -0.51
C ALA A 62 5.04 1.26 0.74
N GLU A 63 6.01 1.00 1.59
CA GLU A 63 5.84 0.30 2.86
C GLU A 63 4.95 1.09 3.81
N GLN A 64 5.19 2.38 3.97
CA GLN A 64 4.39 3.26 4.81
C GLN A 64 2.94 3.32 4.37
N ARG A 65 2.70 3.40 3.06
CA ARG A 65 1.34 3.31 2.50
C ARG A 65 0.69 1.97 2.82
N GLY A 66 1.44 0.88 2.74
CA GLY A 66 0.97 -0.44 3.14
C GLY A 66 0.58 -0.52 4.61
N TYR A 67 1.37 0.06 5.49
CA TYR A 67 1.08 0.06 6.95
C TYR A 67 -0.19 0.81 7.30
N GLN A 68 -0.56 1.85 6.60
CA GLN A 68 -1.81 2.53 6.84
C GLN A 68 -3.03 1.60 6.71
N ASN A 69 -2.93 0.57 5.87
CA ASN A 69 -3.98 -0.44 5.75
C ASN A 69 -4.07 -1.37 6.97
N ILE A 70 -2.97 -1.58 7.71
CA ILE A 70 -2.93 -2.49 8.87
C ILE A 70 -3.78 -1.95 10.01
N PHE A 71 -3.80 -0.64 10.20
CA PHE A 71 -4.57 0.03 11.24
C PHE A 71 -6.04 0.20 10.89
N GLN A 72 -6.43 -0.17 9.67
CA GLN A 72 -7.81 -0.14 9.22
C GLN A 72 -8.52 -1.48 9.46
N THR A 73 -9.81 -1.50 9.22
CA THR A 73 -10.57 -2.77 9.22
C THR A 73 -10.02 -3.69 8.13
N ARG A 74 -10.18 -5.01 8.33
CA ARG A 74 -9.77 -6.03 7.34
C ARG A 74 -10.78 -6.21 6.21
N LYS A 75 -11.59 -5.20 5.96
CA LYS A 75 -12.58 -5.20 4.90
C LYS A 75 -12.00 -4.66 3.61
N THR A 76 -12.71 -4.88 2.54
CA THR A 76 -12.35 -4.40 1.20
C THR A 76 -12.12 -2.90 1.20
N LYS A 77 -11.04 -2.48 0.57
CA LYS A 77 -10.69 -1.12 0.25
C LYS A 77 -10.73 -0.93 -1.26
N PHE A 78 -10.75 0.32 -1.69
CA PHE A 78 -10.83 0.66 -3.10
C PHE A 78 -9.81 1.77 -3.40
N ALA A 79 -9.08 1.62 -4.49
CA ALA A 79 -8.26 2.67 -5.06
C ALA A 79 -8.94 3.17 -6.33
N ILE A 80 -9.21 4.48 -6.39
CA ILE A 80 -10.00 5.12 -7.45
C ILE A 80 -9.09 6.07 -8.23
N CYS A 81 -9.11 6.00 -9.56
CA CYS A 81 -8.39 6.89 -10.43
C CYS A 81 -9.19 7.21 -11.70
N ASP A 82 -8.68 8.10 -12.51
CA ASP A 82 -9.24 8.51 -13.78
C ASP A 82 -8.30 8.22 -14.96
N ASP A 83 -8.67 8.60 -16.16
CA ASP A 83 -7.91 8.30 -17.39
C ASP A 83 -6.51 8.95 -17.43
N ASN A 84 -6.30 10.03 -16.67
CA ASN A 84 -4.98 10.69 -16.55
C ASN A 84 -4.02 9.97 -15.61
N PHE A 85 -4.42 8.86 -15.00
CA PHE A 85 -3.65 8.19 -13.95
C PHE A 85 -2.23 7.80 -14.38
N THR A 86 -2.04 7.37 -15.62
CA THR A 86 -0.72 6.99 -16.14
C THR A 86 0.22 8.18 -16.29
N GLU A 87 -0.31 9.37 -16.56
CA GLU A 87 0.48 10.60 -16.63
C GLU A 87 0.98 11.02 -15.24
N TYR A 88 0.16 10.82 -14.21
CA TYR A 88 0.53 11.14 -12.84
C TYR A 88 1.62 10.21 -12.29
N ARG A 89 1.75 9.01 -12.85
CA ARG A 89 2.77 8.03 -12.44
C ARG A 89 4.19 8.52 -12.65
N GLN A 90 4.46 9.41 -13.57
CA GLN A 90 5.78 10.01 -13.79
C GLN A 90 6.31 10.77 -12.55
N TYR A 91 5.42 11.22 -11.65
CA TYR A 91 5.80 11.89 -10.40
C TYR A 91 6.15 10.92 -9.27
N THR A 92 6.02 9.61 -9.49
CA THR A 92 6.38 8.61 -8.49
C THR A 92 7.89 8.48 -8.40
N LEU A 93 8.44 8.73 -7.22
CA LEU A 93 9.87 8.53 -6.99
C LEU A 93 10.22 7.03 -7.00
N PRO A 94 11.38 6.65 -7.56
CA PRO A 94 11.89 5.28 -7.45
C PRO A 94 12.05 4.91 -5.97
N GLN A 95 11.43 3.83 -5.54
CA GLN A 95 11.44 3.39 -4.15
C GLN A 95 11.55 1.86 -4.10
N HIS A 96 12.11 1.36 -3.00
CA HIS A 96 12.07 -0.07 -2.72
C HIS A 96 10.61 -0.57 -2.70
N ALA A 97 10.33 -1.61 -3.50
CA ALA A 97 8.99 -2.13 -3.72
C ALA A 97 7.92 -1.11 -4.17
N GLY A 98 8.33 0.11 -4.54
CA GLY A 98 7.49 1.09 -5.19
C GLY A 98 7.32 0.79 -6.69
N PHE A 99 6.51 1.60 -7.35
CA PHE A 99 6.39 1.56 -8.79
C PHE A 99 7.58 2.27 -9.42
N ASP A 100 8.33 1.54 -10.24
CA ASP A 100 9.36 2.13 -11.08
C ASP A 100 8.70 2.65 -12.36
N ALA A 101 8.60 3.97 -12.52
CA ALA A 101 7.90 4.64 -13.61
C ALA A 101 8.72 4.64 -14.92
N THR A 102 9.31 3.49 -15.29
CA THR A 102 9.88 3.31 -16.62
C THR A 102 8.79 3.36 -17.69
N GLU A 103 9.15 3.72 -18.91
CA GLU A 103 8.23 3.77 -20.04
C GLU A 103 7.46 2.44 -20.21
N SER A 104 8.16 1.31 -20.13
CA SER A 104 7.55 -0.02 -20.24
C SER A 104 6.55 -0.33 -19.10
N ASN A 105 6.85 0.10 -17.88
CA ASN A 105 5.94 -0.13 -16.75
C ASN A 105 4.71 0.78 -16.81
N VAL A 106 4.89 2.02 -17.25
CA VAL A 106 3.78 2.96 -17.47
C VAL A 106 2.88 2.45 -18.60
N GLN A 107 3.47 1.92 -19.69
CA GLN A 107 2.71 1.31 -20.78
C GLN A 107 1.94 0.08 -20.30
N ALA A 108 2.56 -0.84 -19.56
CA ALA A 108 1.88 -2.00 -19.00
C ALA A 108 0.70 -1.64 -18.07
N LEU A 109 0.83 -0.54 -17.33
CA LEU A 109 -0.28 -0.01 -16.54
C LEU A 109 -1.40 0.53 -17.45
N ARG A 110 -1.07 1.28 -18.50
CA ARG A 110 -2.04 1.76 -19.49
C ARG A 110 -2.78 0.61 -20.14
N ASP A 111 -2.06 -0.42 -20.59
CA ASP A 111 -2.64 -1.62 -21.21
C ASP A 111 -3.66 -2.30 -20.27
N SER A 112 -3.38 -2.32 -18.96
CA SER A 112 -4.32 -2.85 -17.96
C SER A 112 -5.58 -2.00 -17.77
N LEU A 113 -5.47 -0.67 -17.89
CA LEU A 113 -6.61 0.23 -17.87
C LEU A 113 -7.44 0.09 -19.14
N ASP A 114 -6.79 0.01 -20.29
CA ASP A 114 -7.44 -0.18 -21.60
C ASP A 114 -8.17 -1.54 -21.66
N GLU A 115 -7.57 -2.60 -21.11
CA GLU A 115 -8.22 -3.91 -20.96
C GLU A 115 -9.50 -3.79 -20.09
N ALA A 116 -9.41 -3.13 -18.93
CA ALA A 116 -10.56 -2.94 -18.06
C ALA A 116 -11.69 -2.16 -18.76
N TYR A 117 -11.33 -1.14 -19.51
CA TYR A 117 -12.31 -0.36 -20.26
C TYR A 117 -12.90 -1.14 -21.44
N ALA A 118 -12.10 -1.93 -22.15
CA ALA A 118 -12.60 -2.81 -23.19
C ALA A 118 -13.56 -3.89 -22.64
N LYS A 119 -13.29 -4.43 -21.44
CA LYS A 119 -14.21 -5.32 -20.74
C LYS A 119 -15.54 -4.64 -20.41
N PHE A 120 -15.48 -3.42 -19.92
CA PHE A 120 -16.67 -2.61 -19.65
C PHE A 120 -17.49 -2.37 -20.91
N GLN A 121 -16.83 -2.05 -22.03
CA GLN A 121 -17.49 -1.86 -23.32
C GLN A 121 -17.95 -3.16 -23.99
N GLY A 122 -17.58 -4.33 -23.48
CA GLY A 122 -17.88 -5.64 -24.10
C GLY A 122 -17.11 -5.90 -25.40
N THR A 123 -15.98 -5.24 -25.61
CA THR A 123 -15.14 -5.37 -26.80
C THR A 123 -13.84 -6.15 -26.55
N TRP A 124 -13.59 -6.54 -25.30
CA TRP A 124 -12.38 -7.27 -24.93
C TRP A 124 -12.44 -8.73 -25.38
N GLU A 125 -11.35 -9.20 -25.97
CA GLU A 125 -11.16 -10.59 -26.36
C GLU A 125 -10.01 -11.18 -25.54
N GLU A 126 -10.22 -12.35 -24.95
CA GLU A 126 -9.19 -13.02 -24.15
C GLU A 126 -8.00 -13.42 -25.04
N PRO A 127 -6.76 -13.03 -24.68
CA PRO A 127 -5.58 -13.37 -25.50
C PRO A 127 -5.33 -14.88 -25.50
N GLU A 128 -4.95 -15.44 -26.65
CA GLU A 128 -4.67 -16.89 -26.82
C GLU A 128 -3.55 -17.41 -25.89
N GLN A 129 -2.68 -16.55 -25.40
CA GLN A 129 -1.59 -16.88 -24.49
C GLN A 129 -1.56 -15.92 -23.31
N GLN A 130 -1.64 -16.47 -22.10
CA GLN A 130 -1.38 -15.69 -20.89
C GLN A 130 0.13 -15.51 -20.68
N GLU A 131 0.57 -14.28 -20.49
CA GLU A 131 1.95 -13.99 -20.12
C GLU A 131 2.30 -14.63 -18.76
N GLN A 132 3.45 -15.27 -18.70
CA GLN A 132 3.96 -15.83 -17.45
C GLN A 132 4.65 -14.72 -16.65
N GLY A 133 4.28 -14.58 -15.40
CA GLY A 133 4.97 -13.70 -14.45
C GLY A 133 6.42 -14.14 -14.19
N PRO A 134 7.25 -13.26 -13.64
CA PRO A 134 8.68 -13.50 -13.42
C PRO A 134 9.02 -14.69 -12.51
N MET A 135 8.02 -15.27 -11.83
CA MET A 135 8.16 -16.50 -11.04
C MET A 135 7.49 -17.72 -11.67
N GLY A 136 7.13 -17.66 -12.96
CA GLY A 136 6.58 -18.80 -13.70
C GLY A 136 5.11 -19.14 -13.44
N GLY A 137 4.39 -18.31 -12.70
CA GLY A 137 2.94 -18.40 -12.53
C GLY A 137 2.21 -17.35 -13.39
N PRO A 138 0.88 -17.47 -13.57
CA PRO A 138 0.11 -16.42 -14.20
C PRO A 138 0.30 -15.12 -13.41
N MET A 139 0.57 -14.02 -14.13
CA MET A 139 0.55 -12.70 -13.50
C MET A 139 -0.91 -12.42 -13.10
N THR A 140 -1.21 -12.56 -11.81
CA THR A 140 -2.46 -12.04 -11.29
C THR A 140 -2.32 -10.52 -11.19
N ALA A 141 -2.72 -9.85 -12.26
CA ALA A 141 -2.88 -8.41 -12.25
C ALA A 141 -3.98 -8.03 -11.24
N ALA A 142 -3.81 -6.90 -10.57
CA ALA A 142 -4.94 -6.28 -9.89
C ALA A 142 -6.00 -6.01 -10.96
N GLU A 143 -7.19 -6.55 -10.77
CA GLU A 143 -8.26 -6.41 -11.75
C GLU A 143 -8.86 -5.02 -11.62
N PHE A 144 -8.62 -4.17 -12.62
CA PHE A 144 -9.28 -2.89 -12.72
C PHE A 144 -10.73 -3.07 -13.14
N ILE A 145 -11.59 -2.27 -12.56
CA ILE A 145 -12.99 -2.08 -12.96
C ILE A 145 -13.06 -0.70 -13.60
N ALA A 146 -13.76 -0.56 -14.72
CA ALA A 146 -13.88 0.70 -15.44
C ALA A 146 -15.35 1.10 -15.68
N ASP A 147 -15.60 2.41 -15.73
CA ASP A 147 -16.90 2.98 -16.13
C ASP A 147 -16.72 4.39 -16.72
N ASP A 148 -17.66 4.82 -17.54
CA ASP A 148 -17.68 6.17 -18.10
C ASP A 148 -18.08 7.24 -17.07
N THR A 149 -18.68 6.83 -15.94
CA THR A 149 -19.19 7.71 -14.89
C THR A 149 -18.79 7.22 -13.51
N LEU A 150 -18.64 8.14 -12.56
CA LEU A 150 -18.41 7.78 -11.16
C LEU A 150 -19.62 7.06 -10.54
N GLU A 151 -20.83 7.43 -10.99
CA GLU A 151 -22.08 6.78 -10.57
C GLU A 151 -22.14 5.32 -11.02
N GLY A 152 -21.76 5.04 -12.27
CA GLY A 152 -21.71 3.68 -12.81
C GLY A 152 -20.57 2.86 -12.16
N LEU A 153 -19.41 3.48 -11.93
CA LEU A 153 -18.31 2.84 -11.21
C LEU A 153 -18.75 2.45 -9.78
N ALA A 154 -19.47 3.34 -9.07
CA ALA A 154 -20.02 3.05 -7.76
C ALA A 154 -20.97 1.83 -7.77
N ASP A 155 -21.84 1.73 -8.79
CA ASP A 155 -22.73 0.59 -8.96
C ASP A 155 -21.95 -0.73 -9.16
N GLN A 156 -20.91 -0.74 -9.98
CA GLN A 156 -20.05 -1.90 -10.19
C GLN A 156 -19.24 -2.29 -8.94
N LEU A 157 -18.92 -1.32 -8.09
CA LEU A 157 -18.28 -1.56 -6.79
C LEU A 157 -19.23 -2.11 -5.74
N GLY A 158 -20.54 -2.08 -6.01
CA GLY A 158 -21.59 -2.54 -5.11
C GLY A 158 -22.02 -1.50 -4.09
N PHE A 159 -21.78 -0.21 -4.37
CA PHE A 159 -22.27 0.88 -3.52
C PHE A 159 -23.69 1.23 -3.91
N GLU A 160 -24.61 1.17 -2.96
CA GLU A 160 -26.04 1.46 -3.16
C GLU A 160 -26.53 2.51 -2.15
N GLY A 161 -27.56 3.28 -2.52
CA GLY A 161 -28.21 4.25 -1.66
C GLY A 161 -27.23 5.22 -1.01
N ALA A 162 -27.24 5.30 0.32
CA ALA A 162 -26.40 6.21 1.08
C ALA A 162 -24.88 5.95 0.91
N ALA A 163 -24.46 4.71 0.61
CA ALA A 163 -23.07 4.39 0.34
C ALA A 163 -22.61 4.98 -0.99
N LYS A 164 -23.44 4.91 -2.03
CA LYS A 164 -23.16 5.54 -3.32
C LYS A 164 -23.09 7.07 -3.19
N GLU A 165 -24.02 7.68 -2.47
CA GLU A 165 -24.00 9.12 -2.20
C GLU A 165 -22.72 9.52 -1.44
N ALA A 166 -22.32 8.75 -0.44
CA ALA A 166 -21.09 8.99 0.32
C ALA A 166 -19.82 8.87 -0.53
N PHE A 167 -19.79 7.90 -1.45
CA PHE A 167 -18.69 7.72 -2.41
C PHE A 167 -18.54 8.94 -3.32
N LEU A 168 -19.63 9.36 -3.97
CA LEU A 168 -19.62 10.51 -4.88
C LEU A 168 -19.24 11.79 -4.14
N ALA A 169 -19.78 12.01 -2.95
CA ALA A 169 -19.43 13.16 -2.12
C ALA A 169 -17.96 13.15 -1.69
N GLN A 170 -17.37 11.98 -1.40
CA GLN A 170 -15.96 11.88 -1.04
C GLN A 170 -15.03 12.20 -2.22
N ILE A 171 -15.37 11.75 -3.43
CA ILE A 171 -14.59 12.07 -4.64
C ILE A 171 -14.72 13.57 -4.98
N GLU A 172 -15.91 14.15 -4.87
CA GLU A 172 -16.12 15.57 -5.10
C GLU A 172 -15.34 16.42 -4.07
N GLU A 173 -15.40 16.07 -2.79
CA GLU A 173 -14.62 16.73 -1.73
C GLU A 173 -13.12 16.67 -2.01
N TYR A 174 -12.61 15.51 -2.42
CA TYR A 174 -11.20 15.35 -2.80
C TYR A 174 -10.83 16.20 -4.03
N ASN A 175 -11.69 16.23 -5.04
CA ASN A 175 -11.49 17.06 -6.22
C ASN A 175 -11.45 18.56 -5.87
N GLN A 176 -12.24 18.99 -4.89
CA GLN A 176 -12.18 20.36 -4.39
C GLN A 176 -10.83 20.66 -3.71
N TYR A 177 -10.26 19.70 -2.94
CA TYR A 177 -8.91 19.87 -2.38
C TYR A 177 -7.84 20.01 -3.47
N CYS A 178 -8.00 19.32 -4.60
CA CYS A 178 -7.11 19.47 -5.75
C CYS A 178 -7.19 20.88 -6.35
N GLU A 179 -8.39 21.46 -6.47
CA GLU A 179 -8.60 22.84 -6.95
C GLU A 179 -8.05 23.89 -5.98
N ASP A 180 -8.26 23.67 -4.69
CA ASP A 180 -7.79 24.55 -3.63
C ASP A 180 -6.27 24.46 -3.41
N GLY A 181 -5.62 23.39 -3.94
CA GLY A 181 -4.22 23.08 -3.72
C GLY A 181 -3.89 22.73 -2.27
N ALA A 182 -4.86 22.19 -1.51
CA ALA A 182 -4.69 21.88 -0.09
C ALA A 182 -5.62 20.75 0.36
N ASP A 183 -5.05 19.60 0.71
CA ASP A 183 -5.77 18.46 1.30
C ASP A 183 -6.07 18.72 2.78
N GLN A 184 -7.32 19.03 3.10
CA GLN A 184 -7.77 19.31 4.45
C GLN A 184 -7.97 18.05 5.30
N GLN A 185 -8.05 16.86 4.69
CA GLN A 185 -8.28 15.60 5.42
C GLN A 185 -6.98 14.98 5.93
N PHE A 186 -5.97 14.85 5.07
CA PHE A 186 -4.76 14.09 5.39
C PHE A 186 -3.46 14.81 5.04
N GLY A 187 -3.52 16.08 4.57
CA GLY A 187 -2.35 16.89 4.30
C GLY A 187 -1.48 16.35 3.15
N ARG A 188 -2.07 15.72 2.13
CA ARG A 188 -1.37 15.34 0.92
C ARG A 188 -0.82 16.58 0.24
N ASP A 189 0.46 16.54 -0.15
CA ASP A 189 1.15 17.69 -0.75
C ASP A 189 0.46 18.15 -2.02
N ALA A 190 0.34 19.48 -2.19
CA ALA A 190 -0.32 20.10 -3.34
C ALA A 190 0.27 19.68 -4.68
N GLN A 191 1.58 19.40 -4.74
CA GLN A 191 2.26 18.96 -5.96
C GLN A 191 1.85 17.55 -6.43
N VAL A 192 1.22 16.79 -5.56
CA VAL A 192 0.81 15.41 -5.81
C VAL A 192 -0.68 15.18 -5.55
N LEU A 193 -1.45 16.25 -5.54
CA LEU A 193 -2.91 16.20 -5.58
C LEU A 193 -3.36 16.06 -7.04
N PHE A 194 -3.83 14.87 -7.39
CA PHE A 194 -4.29 14.56 -8.75
C PHE A 194 -5.80 14.32 -8.74
N PRO A 195 -6.59 15.14 -9.44
CA PRO A 195 -8.05 15.02 -9.41
C PRO A 195 -8.54 13.75 -10.11
N VAL A 196 -9.74 13.31 -9.76
CA VAL A 196 -10.46 12.22 -10.40
C VAL A 196 -11.64 12.82 -11.17
N LYS A 197 -11.39 13.29 -12.41
CA LYS A 197 -12.34 14.06 -13.21
C LYS A 197 -12.46 13.65 -14.67
N GLN A 198 -11.44 12.96 -15.20
CA GLN A 198 -11.38 12.60 -16.62
C GLN A 198 -11.86 11.18 -16.84
N ALA A 199 -13.01 10.99 -17.46
CA ALA A 199 -13.49 9.67 -17.86
C ALA A 199 -12.58 9.03 -18.94
N PRO A 200 -12.49 7.70 -18.99
CA PRO A 200 -13.14 6.74 -18.10
C PRO A 200 -12.53 6.72 -16.70
N PHE A 201 -13.34 6.29 -15.71
CA PHE A 201 -12.92 6.13 -14.33
C PHE A 201 -12.60 4.68 -14.04
N TYR A 202 -11.63 4.47 -13.14
CA TYR A 202 -11.16 3.14 -12.80
C TYR A 202 -11.12 2.91 -11.30
N ALA A 203 -11.34 1.67 -10.90
CA ALA A 203 -11.19 1.25 -9.52
C ALA A 203 -10.48 -0.10 -9.40
N VAL A 204 -9.74 -0.28 -8.33
CA VAL A 204 -9.20 -1.58 -7.89
C VAL A 204 -9.74 -1.89 -6.51
N LYS A 205 -10.30 -3.10 -6.36
CA LYS A 205 -10.64 -3.65 -5.04
C LYS A 205 -9.43 -4.34 -4.43
N PHE A 206 -9.18 -4.09 -3.16
CA PHE A 206 -8.13 -4.81 -2.44
C PHE A 206 -8.50 -5.04 -0.98
N GLU A 207 -7.92 -6.08 -0.41
CA GLU A 207 -8.05 -6.37 1.01
C GLU A 207 -6.67 -6.27 1.66
N PRO A 208 -6.57 -5.74 2.89
CA PRO A 208 -5.32 -5.74 3.62
C PRO A 208 -4.83 -7.17 3.80
N LEU A 209 -3.78 -7.54 3.07
CA LEU A 209 -3.18 -8.86 3.19
C LEU A 209 -2.35 -8.91 4.47
N LEU A 210 -2.78 -9.72 5.43
CA LEU A 210 -1.95 -10.21 6.51
C LEU A 210 -1.17 -11.41 6.00
N GLY A 211 -0.23 -11.16 5.06
CA GLY A 211 0.67 -12.19 4.58
C GLY A 211 1.66 -12.63 5.65
N GLU A 212 2.38 -13.72 5.40
CA GLU A 212 3.53 -14.08 6.24
C GLU A 212 4.54 -12.93 6.21
N PRO A 213 4.88 -12.32 7.36
CA PRO A 213 5.85 -11.24 7.38
C PRO A 213 7.20 -11.77 6.92
N LEU A 214 7.88 -11.00 6.06
CA LEU A 214 9.24 -11.32 5.64
C LEU A 214 10.19 -11.25 6.85
N VAL A 215 9.99 -10.24 7.70
CA VAL A 215 10.66 -10.07 8.99
C VAL A 215 9.70 -9.43 9.98
N THR A 216 9.93 -9.65 11.28
CA THR A 216 9.35 -8.84 12.34
C THR A 216 10.26 -7.63 12.57
N MET A 217 9.69 -6.45 12.85
CA MET A 217 10.47 -5.22 13.01
C MET A 217 10.83 -4.93 14.46
N GLY A 218 10.18 -5.61 15.42
CA GLY A 218 10.51 -5.57 16.83
C GLY A 218 11.65 -6.51 17.20
N GLY A 219 12.31 -6.22 18.32
CA GLY A 219 13.41 -7.03 18.82
C GLY A 219 13.88 -6.61 20.20
N ILE A 220 15.11 -6.95 20.53
CA ILE A 220 15.76 -6.58 21.78
C ILE A 220 16.12 -5.09 21.76
N LEU A 221 15.85 -4.37 22.83
CA LEU A 221 16.30 -2.99 23.00
C LEU A 221 17.81 -2.97 23.22
N THR A 222 18.47 -2.02 22.54
CA THR A 222 19.91 -1.79 22.65
C THR A 222 20.21 -0.31 22.89
N ASP A 223 21.35 -0.03 23.49
CA ASP A 223 21.95 1.31 23.54
C ASP A 223 22.64 1.68 22.20
N GLY A 224 23.32 2.84 22.17
CA GLY A 224 24.04 3.33 21.00
C GLY A 224 25.24 2.48 20.60
N GLU A 225 25.80 1.67 21.51
CA GLU A 225 26.92 0.76 21.31
C GLU A 225 26.48 -0.68 21.08
N GLN A 226 25.17 -0.92 20.89
CA GLN A 226 24.55 -2.22 20.66
C GLN A 226 24.61 -3.18 21.87
N ASN A 227 24.86 -2.70 23.08
CA ASN A 227 24.65 -3.50 24.25
C ASN A 227 23.14 -3.74 24.43
N ALA A 228 22.73 -4.98 24.68
CA ALA A 228 21.37 -5.23 25.12
C ALA A 228 21.12 -4.53 26.45
N VAL A 229 19.95 -3.94 26.61
CA VAL A 229 19.56 -3.28 27.87
C VAL A 229 18.50 -4.09 28.60
N ASP A 230 18.51 -3.99 29.93
CA ASP A 230 17.51 -4.58 30.80
C ASP A 230 16.21 -3.73 30.86
N LYS A 231 15.24 -4.14 31.68
CA LYS A 231 13.98 -3.40 31.89
C LYS A 231 14.12 -1.99 32.48
N ASN A 232 15.28 -1.65 33.03
CA ASN A 232 15.59 -0.33 33.55
C ASN A 232 16.41 0.49 32.56
N TYR A 233 16.63 -0.04 31.35
CA TYR A 233 17.46 0.53 30.29
C TYR A 233 18.95 0.57 30.63
N GLU A 234 19.41 -0.28 31.58
CA GLU A 234 20.82 -0.41 31.90
C GLU A 234 21.47 -1.47 31.01
N PRO A 235 22.70 -1.22 30.48
CA PRO A 235 23.40 -2.18 29.65
C PRO A 235 23.70 -3.50 30.37
N ILE A 236 23.43 -4.62 29.73
CA ILE A 236 23.81 -5.94 30.23
C ILE A 236 25.26 -6.25 29.81
N PRO A 237 26.22 -6.34 30.75
CA PRO A 237 27.62 -6.51 30.43
C PRO A 237 27.89 -7.76 29.59
N GLY A 238 28.55 -7.58 28.43
CA GLY A 238 28.95 -8.68 27.55
C GLY A 238 27.84 -9.24 26.66
N LEU A 239 26.63 -8.65 26.68
CA LEU A 239 25.55 -9.04 25.78
C LEU A 239 25.32 -7.96 24.72
N TYR A 240 25.64 -8.32 23.47
CA TYR A 240 25.46 -7.45 22.31
C TYR A 240 24.41 -8.04 21.37
N VAL A 241 23.58 -7.18 20.75
CA VAL A 241 22.55 -7.58 19.80
C VAL A 241 22.71 -6.75 18.51
N SER A 242 22.68 -7.42 17.37
CA SER A 242 22.82 -6.76 16.06
C SER A 242 21.90 -7.39 15.01
N GLY A 243 21.72 -6.67 13.91
CA GLY A 243 20.89 -7.14 12.80
C GLY A 243 19.40 -7.21 13.14
N ASN A 244 18.72 -8.23 12.64
CA ASN A 244 17.27 -8.38 12.76
C ASN A 244 16.76 -8.65 14.19
N ASP A 245 17.61 -9.01 15.12
CA ASP A 245 17.24 -9.20 16.51
C ASP A 245 17.19 -7.88 17.31
N CYS A 246 17.72 -6.77 16.75
CA CYS A 246 17.64 -5.45 17.36
C CYS A 246 16.25 -4.81 17.15
N GLY A 247 15.66 -4.33 18.23
CA GLY A 247 14.48 -3.48 18.20
C GLY A 247 14.80 -1.99 17.92
N ARG A 248 13.77 -1.19 17.69
CA ARG A 248 13.82 0.27 17.45
C ARG A 248 14.71 0.72 16.28
N ARG A 249 14.96 -0.15 15.31
CA ARG A 249 15.75 0.22 14.12
C ARG A 249 14.95 0.99 13.10
N PHE A 250 13.67 0.69 12.98
CA PHE A 250 12.81 1.20 11.92
C PHE A 250 11.52 1.87 12.45
N GLY A 251 11.34 1.99 13.76
CA GLY A 251 10.08 2.46 14.33
C GLY A 251 8.92 1.56 13.93
N ILE A 252 7.85 2.14 13.40
CA ILE A 252 6.69 1.39 12.87
C ILE A 252 6.82 1.08 11.38
N GLU A 253 7.92 1.46 10.74
CA GLU A 253 8.10 1.42 9.30
C GLU A 253 9.47 0.84 8.94
N TYR A 254 9.47 -0.03 7.94
CA TYR A 254 10.69 -0.48 7.27
C TYR A 254 10.92 0.39 6.03
N VAL A 255 12.11 0.97 5.91
CA VAL A 255 12.49 1.87 4.81
C VAL A 255 13.52 1.19 3.93
#